data_b9e00f4fdc1f624f15e8aa2078944290
#
_entry.id   b9e00f4fdc1f624f15e8aa2078944290
#
_cell.length_a   1.000
_cell.length_b   1.000
_cell.length_c   1.000
_cell.angle_alpha   90.00
_cell.angle_beta   90.00
_cell.angle_gamma   90.00
#
_symmetry.space_group_name_H-M   'P 1'
#
loop_
_entity.id
_entity.type
_entity.pdbx_description
1 polymer ?
#
loop_
_entity_poly.entity_id
_entity_poly.type
_entity_poly.pdbx_seq_one_letter_code
_entity_poly.pdbx_strand_id
1 'polypeptide(L)'
;VPTGVSGRVTKVAPAGAYRVSDTLVELTDDHGQIHPLALAQRWPIRTPRPIAQRLPIDRPLVTGQRIIDTLFPIGKGGAAAIPGPFGAGKTMTQHQLAKWSDADIIVYLGCGERGNEMTQALEEFSELLDPKSQQPLMNRTILIANTSNMPVAAREASVYTGMTIAEYYRDMGYHVALMADSTSRWAEALREISGRLEEMPAEEGFPAYLASRLAEFYERAGYVKTLEGKEGSVTVIGAVSPQGGDFSEPVTQNTKRYVRTFWGLDRALAYARHFPSCLLYTSPSPRDR
;
A
#
# COMPACT_ATOMS: atom_id res chain seq x y z
N VAL A 1 5.46 -1.22 -24.03
CA VAL A 1 6.93 -1.24 -24.14
C VAL A 1 7.48 -0.91 -22.75
N PRO A 2 8.43 -1.68 -22.22
CA PRO A 2 9.05 -1.40 -20.93
C PRO A 2 9.71 0.00 -20.95
N THR A 3 9.72 0.64 -19.77
CA THR A 3 10.39 1.94 -19.62
C THR A 3 11.90 1.79 -19.87
N GLY A 4 12.49 2.73 -20.61
CA GLY A 4 13.91 2.70 -20.95
C GLY A 4 14.26 1.85 -22.17
N VAL A 5 13.27 1.23 -22.83
CA VAL A 5 13.46 0.55 -24.11
C VAL A 5 12.75 1.37 -25.19
N SER A 6 13.51 1.81 -26.19
CA SER A 6 12.98 2.50 -27.38
C SER A 6 13.52 1.82 -28.63
N GLY A 7 12.78 1.89 -29.72
CA GLY A 7 13.20 1.31 -30.97
C GLY A 7 12.06 1.08 -31.94
N ARG A 8 12.40 0.56 -33.10
CA ARG A 8 11.42 0.21 -34.14
C ARG A 8 10.94 -1.22 -33.90
N VAL A 9 9.63 -1.46 -33.95
CA VAL A 9 9.06 -2.80 -33.94
C VAL A 9 9.47 -3.55 -35.20
N THR A 10 10.19 -4.64 -35.03
CA THR A 10 10.72 -5.47 -36.14
C THR A 10 9.97 -6.78 -36.28
N LYS A 11 9.35 -7.26 -35.19
CA LYS A 11 8.57 -8.50 -35.22
C LYS A 11 7.44 -8.43 -34.20
N VAL A 12 6.29 -8.96 -34.57
CA VAL A 12 5.13 -9.16 -33.70
C VAL A 12 4.67 -10.60 -33.87
N ALA A 13 4.48 -11.31 -32.76
CA ALA A 13 3.97 -12.67 -32.78
C ALA A 13 2.54 -12.70 -33.33
N PRO A 14 2.16 -13.72 -34.11
CA PRO A 14 0.80 -13.89 -34.60
C PRO A 14 -0.18 -14.14 -33.44
N ALA A 15 -1.48 -14.02 -33.69
CA ALA A 15 -2.50 -14.35 -32.70
C ALA A 15 -2.40 -15.84 -32.33
N GLY A 16 -2.38 -16.13 -31.02
CA GLY A 16 -2.22 -17.49 -30.52
C GLY A 16 -2.19 -17.54 -28.99
N ALA A 17 -1.98 -18.74 -28.46
CA ALA A 17 -1.76 -18.95 -27.02
C ALA A 17 -0.27 -18.87 -26.72
N TYR A 18 0.12 -17.99 -25.79
CA TYR A 18 1.51 -17.75 -25.38
C TYR A 18 1.65 -17.84 -23.88
N ARG A 19 2.84 -18.23 -23.44
CA ARG A 19 3.21 -18.11 -22.03
C ARG A 19 3.58 -16.66 -21.73
N VAL A 20 3.46 -16.26 -20.47
CA VAL A 20 3.79 -14.90 -20.03
C VAL A 20 5.25 -14.52 -20.31
N SER A 21 6.14 -15.52 -20.36
CA SER A 21 7.58 -15.39 -20.64
C SER A 21 7.95 -15.42 -22.14
N ASP A 22 6.99 -15.78 -23.02
CA ASP A 22 7.30 -15.89 -24.46
C ASP A 22 7.49 -14.51 -25.06
N THR A 23 8.44 -14.40 -26.01
CA THR A 23 8.68 -13.15 -26.73
C THR A 23 7.54 -12.88 -27.71
N LEU A 24 6.80 -11.81 -27.48
CA LEU A 24 5.68 -11.41 -28.34
C LEU A 24 6.05 -10.33 -29.34
N VAL A 25 6.98 -9.47 -28.97
CA VAL A 25 7.41 -8.33 -29.79
C VAL A 25 8.91 -8.24 -29.76
N GLU A 26 9.53 -7.92 -30.88
CA GLU A 26 10.96 -7.56 -30.95
C GLU A 26 11.07 -6.11 -31.39
N LEU A 27 11.85 -5.33 -30.63
CA LEU A 27 12.22 -3.97 -30.97
C LEU A 27 13.69 -3.94 -31.34
N THR A 28 14.03 -3.22 -32.41
CA THR A 28 15.42 -2.93 -32.75
C THR A 28 15.69 -1.45 -32.46
N ASP A 29 16.68 -1.19 -31.63
CA ASP A 29 17.10 0.18 -31.28
C ASP A 29 17.93 0.82 -32.40
N ASP A 30 18.32 2.10 -32.19
CA ASP A 30 19.09 2.86 -33.16
C ASP A 30 20.55 2.32 -33.35
N HIS A 31 20.98 1.44 -32.44
CA HIS A 31 22.28 0.75 -32.50
C HIS A 31 22.20 -0.64 -33.14
N GLY A 32 21.01 -1.04 -33.59
CA GLY A 32 20.77 -2.36 -34.18
C GLY A 32 20.61 -3.50 -33.16
N GLN A 33 20.53 -3.20 -31.86
CA GLN A 33 20.34 -4.21 -30.83
C GLN A 33 18.86 -4.62 -30.77
N ILE A 34 18.61 -5.93 -30.72
CA ILE A 34 17.26 -6.48 -30.62
C ILE A 34 16.87 -6.63 -29.14
N HIS A 35 15.74 -6.03 -28.78
CA HIS A 35 15.14 -6.13 -27.45
C HIS A 35 13.87 -6.99 -27.52
N PRO A 36 13.92 -8.25 -27.02
CA PRO A 36 12.75 -9.12 -26.97
C PRO A 36 11.81 -8.67 -25.85
N LEU A 37 10.52 -8.51 -26.15
CA LEU A 37 9.50 -8.11 -25.20
C LEU A 37 8.52 -9.26 -24.97
N ALA A 38 8.30 -9.56 -23.70
CA ALA A 38 7.33 -10.53 -23.22
C ALA A 38 6.21 -9.83 -22.44
N LEU A 39 5.18 -10.58 -22.04
CA LEU A 39 4.15 -10.06 -21.11
C LEU A 39 4.69 -9.89 -19.69
N ALA A 40 5.72 -10.69 -19.31
CA ALA A 40 6.41 -10.54 -18.05
C ALA A 40 7.40 -9.37 -18.11
N GLN A 41 7.39 -8.54 -17.09
CA GLN A 41 8.34 -7.46 -16.90
C GLN A 41 9.03 -7.60 -15.55
N ARG A 42 10.36 -7.52 -15.52
CA ARG A 42 11.12 -7.38 -14.28
C ARG A 42 11.11 -5.91 -13.85
N TRP A 43 10.71 -5.64 -12.62
CA TRP A 43 10.68 -4.30 -12.07
C TRP A 43 11.39 -4.24 -10.72
N PRO A 44 12.31 -3.28 -10.49
CA PRO A 44 12.93 -3.09 -9.18
C PRO A 44 11.88 -2.50 -8.22
N ILE A 45 11.55 -3.25 -7.16
CA ILE A 45 10.42 -2.94 -6.27
C ILE A 45 10.55 -1.58 -5.56
N ARG A 46 11.77 -1.09 -5.33
CA ARG A 46 12.01 0.22 -4.71
C ARG A 46 11.83 1.40 -5.66
N THR A 47 11.82 1.15 -6.97
CA THR A 47 11.64 2.20 -7.96
C THR A 47 10.15 2.38 -8.26
N PRO A 48 9.58 3.58 -8.09
CA PRO A 48 8.20 3.87 -8.47
C PRO A 48 7.98 3.60 -9.96
N ARG A 49 6.80 3.07 -10.30
CA ARG A 49 6.44 2.89 -11.71
C ARG A 49 6.12 4.24 -12.34
N PRO A 50 6.55 4.47 -13.59
CA PRO A 50 6.41 5.76 -14.24
C PRO A 50 4.95 6.10 -14.52
N ILE A 51 4.66 7.39 -14.52
CA ILE A 51 3.35 7.97 -14.80
C ILE A 51 3.50 9.08 -15.84
N ALA A 52 2.44 9.34 -16.59
CA ALA A 52 2.43 10.49 -17.50
C ALA A 52 2.27 11.81 -16.73
N GLN A 53 1.35 11.83 -15.75
CA GLN A 53 1.06 13.03 -14.96
C GLN A 53 0.42 12.68 -13.62
N ARG A 54 0.72 13.41 -12.56
CA ARG A 54 -0.06 13.41 -11.32
C ARG A 54 -1.29 14.30 -11.51
N LEU A 55 -2.45 13.79 -11.11
CA LEU A 55 -3.71 14.50 -11.13
C LEU A 55 -4.06 15.01 -9.72
N PRO A 56 -4.85 16.08 -9.61
CA PRO A 56 -5.39 16.50 -8.32
C PRO A 56 -6.33 15.41 -7.77
N ILE A 57 -6.34 15.28 -6.45
CA ILE A 57 -7.23 14.35 -5.75
C ILE A 57 -8.58 15.05 -5.57
N ASP A 58 -9.50 14.80 -6.48
CA ASP A 58 -10.84 15.41 -6.52
C ASP A 58 -11.98 14.41 -6.27
N ARG A 59 -11.67 13.10 -6.26
CA ARG A 59 -12.64 12.03 -6.05
C ARG A 59 -12.46 11.39 -4.68
N PRO A 60 -13.51 11.33 -3.84
CA PRO A 60 -13.42 10.63 -2.56
C PRO A 60 -13.31 9.11 -2.79
N LEU A 61 -12.54 8.45 -1.92
CA LEU A 61 -12.65 7.02 -1.71
C LEU A 61 -13.77 6.80 -0.70
N VAL A 62 -14.89 6.25 -1.15
CA VAL A 62 -15.98 5.89 -0.25
C VAL A 62 -15.57 4.63 0.51
N THR A 63 -15.43 4.74 1.81
CA THR A 63 -14.95 3.65 2.68
C THR A 63 -16.07 2.76 3.19
N GLY A 64 -17.32 3.22 3.12
CA GLY A 64 -18.50 2.59 3.70
C GLY A 64 -18.62 2.79 5.22
N GLN A 65 -17.66 3.48 5.84
CA GLN A 65 -17.71 3.85 7.25
C GLN A 65 -18.19 5.29 7.37
N ARG A 66 -19.42 5.49 7.84
CA ARG A 66 -20.07 6.83 7.90
C ARG A 66 -19.22 7.88 8.60
N ILE A 67 -18.58 7.53 9.72
CA ILE A 67 -17.75 8.45 10.49
C ILE A 67 -16.50 8.89 9.70
N ILE A 68 -15.90 7.97 8.95
CA ILE A 68 -14.74 8.26 8.13
C ILE A 68 -15.17 9.12 6.93
N ASP A 69 -16.17 8.67 6.20
CA ASP A 69 -16.61 9.33 4.97
C ASP A 69 -17.15 10.75 5.18
N THR A 70 -17.69 11.03 6.39
CA THR A 70 -18.26 12.35 6.69
C THR A 70 -17.30 13.31 7.41
N LEU A 71 -16.45 12.78 8.32
CA LEU A 71 -15.63 13.64 9.18
C LEU A 71 -14.14 13.62 8.80
N PHE A 72 -13.65 12.50 8.25
CA PHE A 72 -12.24 12.32 7.92
C PHE A 72 -12.05 11.67 6.55
N PRO A 73 -12.68 12.23 5.49
CA PRO A 73 -12.66 11.59 4.17
C PRO A 73 -11.24 11.49 3.62
N ILE A 74 -11.02 10.44 2.84
CA ILE A 74 -9.81 10.27 2.05
C ILE A 74 -10.17 10.30 0.57
N GLY A 75 -9.34 10.92 -0.25
CA GLY A 75 -9.51 10.87 -1.70
C GLY A 75 -8.81 9.67 -2.33
N LYS A 76 -9.28 9.24 -3.50
CA LYS A 76 -8.61 8.23 -4.32
C LYS A 76 -7.22 8.73 -4.70
N GLY A 77 -6.19 7.96 -4.33
CA GLY A 77 -4.80 8.38 -4.47
C GLY A 77 -4.23 9.11 -3.24
N GLY A 78 -5.02 9.25 -2.16
CA GLY A 78 -4.55 9.80 -0.90
C GLY A 78 -3.75 8.82 -0.06
N ALA A 79 -3.19 9.32 1.03
CA ALA A 79 -2.52 8.54 2.05
C ALA A 79 -3.15 8.78 3.42
N ALA A 80 -3.47 7.70 4.13
CA ALA A 80 -4.00 7.73 5.49
C ALA A 80 -3.19 6.83 6.42
N ALA A 81 -3.21 7.16 7.70
CA ALA A 81 -2.69 6.28 8.73
C ALA A 81 -3.77 5.95 9.76
N ILE A 82 -3.71 4.71 10.28
CA ILE A 82 -4.54 4.21 11.38
C ILE A 82 -3.62 3.93 12.57
N PRO A 83 -3.20 4.94 13.33
CA PRO A 83 -2.43 4.68 14.54
C PRO A 83 -3.35 4.30 15.70
N GLY A 84 -2.88 3.36 16.51
CA GLY A 84 -3.59 2.95 17.70
C GLY A 84 -2.85 1.87 18.46
N PRO A 85 -3.04 1.78 19.77
CA PRO A 85 -2.43 0.75 20.58
C PRO A 85 -2.90 -0.65 20.17
N PHE A 86 -2.23 -1.67 20.71
CA PHE A 86 -2.66 -3.05 20.51
C PHE A 86 -4.10 -3.24 21.02
N GLY A 87 -4.92 -3.92 20.22
CA GLY A 87 -6.34 -4.18 20.56
C GLY A 87 -7.31 -3.02 20.31
N ALA A 88 -6.86 -1.89 19.75
CA ALA A 88 -7.74 -0.77 19.42
C ALA A 88 -8.58 -1.00 18.15
N GLY A 89 -8.39 -2.10 17.43
CA GLY A 89 -9.18 -2.45 16.25
C GLY A 89 -8.62 -1.99 14.91
N LYS A 90 -7.30 -1.76 14.80
CA LYS A 90 -6.63 -1.37 13.53
C LYS A 90 -6.92 -2.34 12.40
N THR A 91 -6.58 -3.61 12.61
CA THR A 91 -6.80 -4.70 11.64
C THR A 91 -8.28 -4.82 11.26
N MET A 92 -9.19 -4.80 12.24
CA MET A 92 -10.62 -4.85 11.98
C MET A 92 -11.11 -3.64 11.16
N THR A 93 -10.57 -2.45 11.42
CA THR A 93 -10.88 -1.25 10.62
C THR A 93 -10.42 -1.45 9.18
N GLN A 94 -9.21 -1.96 8.96
CA GLN A 94 -8.70 -2.25 7.61
C GLN A 94 -9.53 -3.32 6.89
N HIS A 95 -9.95 -4.39 7.59
CA HIS A 95 -10.84 -5.40 7.01
C HIS A 95 -12.19 -4.81 6.58
N GLN A 96 -12.77 -3.93 7.39
CA GLN A 96 -14.00 -3.22 7.03
C GLN A 96 -13.81 -2.31 5.82
N LEU A 97 -12.69 -1.59 5.75
CA LEU A 97 -12.32 -0.77 4.59
C LEU A 97 -12.12 -1.63 3.33
N ALA A 98 -11.46 -2.78 3.45
CA ALA A 98 -11.29 -3.72 2.34
C ALA A 98 -12.64 -4.21 1.81
N LYS A 99 -13.58 -4.54 2.70
CA LYS A 99 -14.89 -5.04 2.34
C LYS A 99 -15.78 -4.00 1.67
N TRP A 100 -15.84 -2.79 2.23
CA TRP A 100 -16.86 -1.82 1.88
C TRP A 100 -16.38 -0.70 0.96
N SER A 101 -15.06 -0.52 0.82
CA SER A 101 -14.53 0.55 -0.03
C SER A 101 -14.91 0.39 -1.50
N ASP A 102 -15.01 1.52 -2.17
CA ASP A 102 -15.29 1.59 -3.60
C ASP A 102 -14.03 1.45 -4.48
N ALA A 103 -12.91 0.99 -3.90
CA ALA A 103 -11.72 0.61 -4.67
C ALA A 103 -12.02 -0.57 -5.58
N ASP A 104 -11.41 -0.60 -6.75
CA ASP A 104 -11.56 -1.71 -7.71
C ASP A 104 -10.76 -2.93 -7.26
N ILE A 105 -9.56 -2.70 -6.73
CA ILE A 105 -8.64 -3.75 -6.26
C ILE A 105 -8.13 -3.38 -4.88
N ILE A 106 -8.07 -4.38 -4.02
CA ILE A 106 -7.50 -4.30 -2.68
C ILE A 106 -6.16 -5.04 -2.69
N VAL A 107 -5.12 -4.39 -2.19
CA VAL A 107 -3.85 -5.03 -1.84
C VAL A 107 -3.74 -5.00 -0.33
N TYR A 108 -3.93 -6.15 0.30
CA TYR A 108 -3.77 -6.28 1.75
C TYR A 108 -2.41 -6.87 2.07
N LEU A 109 -1.59 -6.09 2.74
CA LEU A 109 -0.23 -6.46 3.12
C LEU A 109 -0.16 -6.65 4.64
N GLY A 110 -0.02 -7.89 5.08
CA GLY A 110 0.42 -8.20 6.44
C GLY A 110 1.95 -8.15 6.50
N CYS A 111 2.49 -7.18 7.22
CA CYS A 111 3.93 -6.97 7.38
C CYS A 111 4.37 -7.31 8.80
N GLY A 112 4.98 -8.47 8.97
CA GLY A 112 5.44 -8.95 10.28
C GLY A 112 4.32 -9.36 11.23
N GLU A 113 3.15 -9.67 10.68
CA GLU A 113 1.97 -10.08 11.45
C GLU A 113 2.04 -11.55 11.88
N ARG A 114 1.18 -11.94 12.81
CA ARG A 114 1.12 -13.33 13.26
C ARG A 114 0.51 -14.22 12.20
N GLY A 115 1.03 -15.45 12.07
CA GLY A 115 0.53 -16.40 11.06
C GLY A 115 -0.96 -16.69 11.21
N ASN A 116 -1.47 -16.81 12.44
CA ASN A 116 -2.89 -17.03 12.71
C ASN A 116 -3.77 -15.83 12.27
N GLU A 117 -3.32 -14.60 12.43
CA GLU A 117 -4.03 -13.39 11.98
C GLU A 117 -4.10 -13.36 10.44
N MET A 118 -3.03 -13.77 9.77
CA MET A 118 -3.01 -13.85 8.30
C MET A 118 -3.91 -14.99 7.77
N THR A 119 -3.97 -16.12 8.48
CA THR A 119 -4.88 -17.21 8.13
C THR A 119 -6.33 -16.77 8.31
N GLN A 120 -6.64 -16.11 9.42
CA GLN A 120 -7.97 -15.56 9.67
C GLN A 120 -8.37 -14.54 8.58
N ALA A 121 -7.46 -13.64 8.19
CA ALA A 121 -7.73 -12.69 7.11
C ALA A 121 -8.02 -13.41 5.77
N LEU A 122 -7.29 -14.49 5.46
CA LEU A 122 -7.52 -15.28 4.26
C LEU A 122 -8.90 -15.95 4.28
N GLU A 123 -9.28 -16.55 5.42
CA GLU A 123 -10.58 -17.18 5.60
C GLU A 123 -11.71 -16.16 5.49
N GLU A 124 -11.63 -15.05 6.23
CA GLU A 124 -12.62 -13.96 6.17
C GLU A 124 -12.81 -13.40 4.75
N PHE A 125 -11.72 -13.10 4.03
CA PHE A 125 -11.82 -12.57 2.67
C PHE A 125 -12.33 -13.59 1.65
N SER A 126 -12.14 -14.88 1.91
CA SER A 126 -12.65 -15.96 1.07
C SER A 126 -14.15 -16.20 1.25
N GLU A 127 -14.65 -16.02 2.48
CA GLU A 127 -16.06 -16.20 2.82
C GLU A 127 -16.92 -14.95 2.54
N LEU A 128 -16.30 -13.75 2.64
CA LEU A 128 -17.01 -12.50 2.43
C LEU A 128 -17.34 -12.30 0.96
N LEU A 129 -18.55 -11.84 0.70
CA LEU A 129 -18.97 -11.39 -0.63
C LEU A 129 -18.75 -9.90 -0.79
N ASP A 130 -18.24 -9.50 -1.92
CA ASP A 130 -18.17 -8.09 -2.34
C ASP A 130 -19.60 -7.54 -2.48
N PRO A 131 -19.94 -6.47 -1.77
CA PRO A 131 -21.30 -5.91 -1.80
C PRO A 131 -21.78 -5.48 -3.19
N LYS A 132 -20.84 -5.15 -4.10
CA LYS A 132 -21.15 -4.67 -5.44
C LYS A 132 -21.36 -5.81 -6.43
N SER A 133 -20.41 -6.74 -6.48
CA SER A 133 -20.40 -7.81 -7.47
C SER A 133 -21.08 -9.09 -7.00
N GLN A 134 -21.33 -9.25 -5.69
CA GLN A 134 -21.82 -10.47 -5.05
C GLN A 134 -20.90 -11.69 -5.28
N GLN A 135 -19.66 -11.44 -5.71
CA GLN A 135 -18.63 -12.45 -5.86
C GLN A 135 -17.74 -12.48 -4.60
N PRO A 136 -16.98 -13.57 -4.36
CA PRO A 136 -16.03 -13.60 -3.25
C PRO A 136 -15.10 -12.38 -3.27
N LEU A 137 -14.90 -11.76 -2.10
CA LEU A 137 -14.04 -10.57 -1.97
C LEU A 137 -12.61 -10.85 -2.45
N MET A 138 -12.14 -12.08 -2.34
CA MET A 138 -10.84 -12.53 -2.85
C MET A 138 -10.66 -12.32 -4.35
N ASN A 139 -11.74 -12.25 -5.16
CA ASN A 139 -11.63 -12.03 -6.59
C ASN A 139 -11.07 -10.64 -6.95
N ARG A 140 -11.16 -9.67 -6.01
CA ARG A 140 -10.57 -8.34 -6.15
C ARG A 140 -9.50 -8.01 -5.10
N THR A 141 -9.04 -9.02 -4.35
CA THR A 141 -8.08 -8.85 -3.27
C THR A 141 -6.79 -9.61 -3.56
N ILE A 142 -5.67 -8.93 -3.34
CA ILE A 142 -4.34 -9.52 -3.35
C ILE A 142 -3.85 -9.52 -1.91
N LEU A 143 -3.66 -10.72 -1.34
CA LEU A 143 -3.16 -10.89 0.01
C LEU A 143 -1.66 -11.19 -0.02
N ILE A 144 -0.87 -10.34 0.62
CA ILE A 144 0.57 -10.51 0.80
C ILE A 144 0.83 -10.80 2.28
N ALA A 145 1.18 -12.04 2.58
CA ALA A 145 1.44 -12.49 3.94
C ALA A 145 2.94 -12.53 4.22
N ASN A 146 3.44 -11.53 4.92
CA ASN A 146 4.75 -11.59 5.55
C ASN A 146 4.56 -11.78 7.05
N THR A 147 4.83 -13.00 7.54
CA THR A 147 4.64 -13.36 8.93
C THR A 147 5.87 -13.04 9.79
N SER A 148 5.66 -12.92 11.10
CA SER A 148 6.69 -12.50 12.05
C SER A 148 7.90 -13.44 12.13
N ASN A 149 7.77 -14.69 11.71
CA ASN A 149 8.84 -15.69 11.66
C ASN A 149 9.68 -15.64 10.36
N MET A 150 9.29 -14.82 9.39
CA MET A 150 10.04 -14.66 8.15
C MET A 150 11.29 -13.79 8.35
N PRO A 151 12.34 -13.95 7.50
CA PRO A 151 13.53 -13.13 7.58
C PRO A 151 13.25 -11.62 7.50
N VAL A 152 14.03 -10.83 8.22
CA VAL A 152 13.91 -9.37 8.30
C VAL A 152 13.96 -8.71 6.93
N ALA A 153 14.85 -9.17 6.05
CA ALA A 153 14.96 -8.66 4.69
C ALA A 153 13.68 -8.89 3.87
N ALA A 154 12.99 -10.03 4.07
CA ALA A 154 11.71 -10.29 3.45
C ALA A 154 10.62 -9.35 3.97
N ARG A 155 10.65 -9.03 5.27
CA ARG A 155 9.73 -8.05 5.89
C ARG A 155 9.94 -6.66 5.30
N GLU A 156 11.18 -6.22 5.18
CA GLU A 156 11.51 -4.93 4.57
C GLU A 156 11.05 -4.88 3.10
N ALA A 157 11.32 -5.92 2.33
CA ALA A 157 10.95 -5.99 0.92
C ALA A 157 9.43 -6.08 0.67
N SER A 158 8.66 -6.65 1.60
CA SER A 158 7.22 -6.91 1.44
C SER A 158 6.42 -5.64 1.17
N VAL A 159 6.79 -4.54 1.81
CA VAL A 159 6.12 -3.24 1.68
C VAL A 159 6.27 -2.68 0.26
N TYR A 160 7.48 -2.74 -0.28
CA TYR A 160 7.74 -2.31 -1.66
C TYR A 160 7.12 -3.24 -2.69
N THR A 161 7.06 -4.54 -2.39
CA THR A 161 6.39 -5.53 -3.25
C THR A 161 4.91 -5.22 -3.36
N GLY A 162 4.23 -4.98 -2.22
CA GLY A 162 2.82 -4.61 -2.19
C GLY A 162 2.55 -3.32 -2.96
N MET A 163 3.38 -2.32 -2.77
CA MET A 163 3.28 -1.05 -3.48
C MET A 163 3.48 -1.21 -4.99
N THR A 164 4.47 -1.99 -5.42
CA THR A 164 4.74 -2.22 -6.85
C THR A 164 3.59 -2.97 -7.53
N ILE A 165 2.97 -3.93 -6.84
CA ILE A 165 1.78 -4.63 -7.33
C ILE A 165 0.60 -3.65 -7.43
N ALA A 166 0.39 -2.80 -6.43
CA ALA A 166 -0.65 -1.78 -6.47
C ALA A 166 -0.46 -0.81 -7.65
N GLU A 167 0.76 -0.35 -7.90
CA GLU A 167 1.09 0.50 -9.04
C GLU A 167 0.89 -0.20 -10.38
N TYR A 168 1.15 -1.52 -10.46
CA TYR A 168 0.93 -2.30 -11.67
C TYR A 168 -0.55 -2.29 -12.08
N TYR A 169 -1.46 -2.50 -11.13
CA TYR A 169 -2.89 -2.42 -11.40
C TYR A 169 -3.36 -0.99 -11.65
N ARG A 170 -2.80 0.00 -10.96
CA ARG A 170 -3.03 1.42 -11.27
C ARG A 170 -2.72 1.72 -12.74
N ASP A 171 -1.61 1.21 -13.27
CA ASP A 171 -1.19 1.44 -14.65
C ASP A 171 -2.20 0.85 -15.67
N MET A 172 -3.00 -0.12 -15.26
CA MET A 172 -4.12 -0.65 -16.06
C MET A 172 -5.38 0.24 -16.00
N GLY A 173 -5.39 1.29 -15.16
CA GLY A 173 -6.52 2.21 -14.98
C GLY A 173 -7.43 1.85 -13.80
N TYR A 174 -6.99 0.99 -12.87
CA TYR A 174 -7.76 0.67 -11.67
C TYR A 174 -7.48 1.64 -10.52
N HIS A 175 -8.49 1.80 -9.66
CA HIS A 175 -8.36 2.45 -8.37
C HIS A 175 -8.03 1.41 -7.31
N VAL A 176 -6.78 1.42 -6.84
CA VAL A 176 -6.26 0.42 -5.91
C VAL A 176 -6.18 1.00 -4.51
N ALA A 177 -6.64 0.24 -3.51
CA ALA A 177 -6.39 0.54 -2.11
C ALA A 177 -5.35 -0.43 -1.55
N LEU A 178 -4.21 0.09 -1.12
CA LEU A 178 -3.15 -0.66 -0.44
C LEU A 178 -3.30 -0.48 1.07
N MET A 179 -3.53 -1.56 1.78
CA MET A 179 -3.62 -1.60 3.24
C MET A 179 -2.39 -2.31 3.78
N ALA A 180 -1.60 -1.60 4.60
CA ALA A 180 -0.39 -2.14 5.21
C ALA A 180 -0.58 -2.34 6.72
N ASP A 181 -0.56 -3.58 7.16
CA ASP A 181 -0.67 -3.97 8.57
C ASP A 181 0.61 -4.71 9.01
N SER A 182 1.56 -4.11 9.72
CA SER A 182 1.62 -2.70 10.05
C SER A 182 2.94 -2.07 9.60
N THR A 183 2.93 -0.80 9.32
CA THR A 183 4.16 -0.05 8.97
C THR A 183 5.13 0.05 10.15
N SER A 184 4.67 -0.08 11.40
CA SER A 184 5.54 -0.18 12.57
C SER A 184 6.45 -1.40 12.53
N ARG A 185 5.94 -2.55 12.08
CA ARG A 185 6.75 -3.77 11.91
C ARG A 185 7.77 -3.63 10.79
N TRP A 186 7.43 -2.88 9.76
CA TRP A 186 8.39 -2.51 8.72
C TRP A 186 9.51 -1.60 9.28
N ALA A 187 9.16 -0.59 10.07
CA ALA A 187 10.13 0.27 10.73
C ALA A 187 11.04 -0.51 11.70
N GLU A 188 10.50 -1.48 12.45
CA GLU A 188 11.30 -2.40 13.26
C GLU A 188 12.30 -3.20 12.40
N ALA A 189 11.89 -3.64 11.20
CA ALA A 189 12.80 -4.32 10.28
C ALA A 189 13.94 -3.39 9.83
N LEU A 190 13.65 -2.12 9.50
CA LEU A 190 14.68 -1.14 9.17
C LEU A 190 15.65 -0.94 10.34
N ARG A 191 15.15 -0.85 11.57
CA ARG A 191 15.97 -0.74 12.80
C ARG A 191 16.88 -1.97 12.97
N GLU A 192 16.36 -3.17 12.77
CA GLU A 192 17.15 -4.40 12.90
C GLU A 192 18.22 -4.49 11.80
N ILE A 193 17.91 -4.14 10.57
CA ILE A 193 18.88 -4.15 9.45
C ILE A 193 20.00 -3.13 9.73
N SER A 194 19.66 -1.89 10.10
CA SER A 194 20.66 -0.87 10.40
C SER A 194 21.56 -1.25 11.58
N GLY A 195 20.98 -1.88 12.62
CA GLY A 195 21.75 -2.40 13.75
C GLY A 195 22.73 -3.51 13.35
N ARG A 196 22.34 -4.41 12.44
CA ARG A 196 23.25 -5.45 11.91
C ARG A 196 24.34 -4.90 11.00
N LEU A 197 24.09 -3.76 10.35
CA LEU A 197 25.07 -3.04 9.54
C LEU A 197 25.93 -2.08 10.36
N GLU A 198 25.76 -2.05 11.68
CA GLU A 198 26.48 -1.17 12.61
C GLU A 198 26.35 0.32 12.24
N GLU A 199 25.22 0.71 11.62
CA GLU A 199 24.93 2.09 11.33
C GLU A 199 24.64 2.87 12.62
N MET A 200 25.04 4.15 12.66
CA MET A 200 24.79 4.99 13.82
C MET A 200 23.28 5.17 14.05
N PRO A 201 22.75 4.76 15.22
CA PRO A 201 21.33 4.89 15.51
C PRO A 201 20.96 6.35 15.74
N ALA A 202 19.75 6.73 15.30
CA ALA A 202 19.11 7.98 15.65
C ALA A 202 18.13 7.78 16.82
N GLU A 203 17.03 8.53 16.84
CA GLU A 203 16.02 8.50 17.90
C GLU A 203 15.44 7.09 18.09
N GLU A 204 15.38 6.63 19.34
CA GLU A 204 14.90 5.29 19.75
C GLU A 204 15.55 4.10 19.02
N GLY A 205 16.78 4.28 18.55
CA GLY A 205 17.51 3.23 17.84
C GLY A 205 17.09 3.01 16.39
N PHE A 206 16.21 3.83 15.85
CA PHE A 206 15.87 3.80 14.44
C PHE A 206 16.99 4.41 13.58
N PRO A 207 17.12 3.99 12.30
CA PRO A 207 18.08 4.61 11.40
C PRO A 207 17.69 6.07 11.10
N ALA A 208 18.69 6.92 10.85
CA ALA A 208 18.48 8.33 10.52
C ALA A 208 17.61 8.53 9.27
N TYR A 209 17.57 7.55 8.38
CA TYR A 209 16.78 7.56 7.15
C TYR A 209 15.34 7.03 7.31
N LEU A 210 14.86 6.76 8.53
CA LEU A 210 13.48 6.29 8.75
C LEU A 210 12.45 7.24 8.12
N ALA A 211 12.64 8.54 8.35
CA ALA A 211 11.73 9.56 7.83
C ALA A 211 11.65 9.55 6.30
N SER A 212 12.80 9.48 5.62
CA SER A 212 12.83 9.43 4.15
C SER A 212 12.23 8.14 3.59
N ARG A 213 12.43 7.00 4.24
CA ARG A 213 11.81 5.73 3.82
C ARG A 213 10.29 5.74 3.95
N LEU A 214 9.76 6.32 5.03
CA LEU A 214 8.32 6.52 5.20
C LEU A 214 7.77 7.49 4.14
N ALA A 215 8.47 8.59 3.88
CA ALA A 215 8.11 9.53 2.83
C ALA A 215 8.05 8.83 1.45
N GLU A 216 9.12 8.14 1.05
CA GLU A 216 9.20 7.41 -0.22
C GLU A 216 8.02 6.42 -0.38
N PHE A 217 7.62 5.74 0.69
CA PHE A 217 6.50 4.81 0.65
C PHE A 217 5.16 5.53 0.45
N TYR A 218 4.85 6.52 1.29
CA TYR A 218 3.57 7.23 1.21
C TYR A 218 3.44 8.12 -0.02
N GLU A 219 4.55 8.68 -0.53
CA GLU A 219 4.57 9.50 -1.74
C GLU A 219 4.29 8.70 -3.03
N ARG A 220 4.41 7.38 -3.00
CA ARG A 220 3.99 6.51 -4.11
C ARG A 220 2.47 6.45 -4.26
N ALA A 221 1.70 6.80 -3.24
CA ALA A 221 0.27 7.05 -3.37
C ALA A 221 0.03 8.21 -4.35
N GLY A 222 -1.05 8.13 -5.11
CA GLY A 222 -1.39 9.21 -6.03
C GLY A 222 -2.55 8.85 -6.95
N TYR A 223 -3.25 9.89 -7.39
CA TYR A 223 -4.18 9.85 -8.50
C TYR A 223 -3.44 10.32 -9.74
N VAL A 224 -3.41 9.51 -10.78
CA VAL A 224 -2.49 9.71 -11.89
C VAL A 224 -3.14 9.46 -13.24
N LYS A 225 -2.59 10.08 -14.26
CA LYS A 225 -2.75 9.69 -15.65
C LYS A 225 -1.64 8.72 -16.00
N THR A 226 -2.00 7.53 -16.47
CA THR A 226 -1.05 6.49 -16.86
C THR A 226 -0.38 6.82 -18.19
N LEU A 227 0.67 6.10 -18.54
CA LEU A 227 1.34 6.26 -19.86
C LEU A 227 0.41 5.93 -21.03
N GLU A 228 -0.61 5.09 -20.83
CA GLU A 228 -1.66 4.81 -21.83
C GLU A 228 -2.75 5.89 -21.88
N GLY A 229 -2.68 6.90 -21.03
CA GLY A 229 -3.68 7.98 -20.98
C GLY A 229 -4.92 7.69 -20.14
N LYS A 230 -5.00 6.52 -19.48
CA LYS A 230 -6.06 6.17 -18.52
C LYS A 230 -5.84 6.85 -17.18
N GLU A 231 -6.90 7.02 -16.42
CA GLU A 231 -6.82 7.43 -15.01
C GLU A 231 -6.74 6.20 -14.11
N GLY A 232 -5.93 6.29 -13.08
CA GLY A 232 -5.81 5.26 -12.06
C GLY A 232 -5.29 5.83 -10.75
N SER A 233 -5.46 5.13 -9.65
CA SER A 233 -4.97 5.62 -8.35
C SER A 233 -4.45 4.50 -7.46
N VAL A 234 -3.50 4.85 -6.59
CA VAL A 234 -3.10 4.04 -5.45
C VAL A 234 -3.39 4.86 -4.20
N THR A 235 -4.33 4.39 -3.40
CA THR A 235 -4.61 4.94 -2.07
C THR A 235 -3.92 4.08 -1.04
N VAL A 236 -3.14 4.67 -0.14
CA VAL A 236 -2.37 3.96 0.87
C VAL A 236 -2.97 4.17 2.26
N ILE A 237 -3.22 3.09 2.97
CA ILE A 237 -3.75 3.09 4.34
C ILE A 237 -2.80 2.25 5.20
N GLY A 238 -1.96 2.92 5.99
CA GLY A 238 -0.98 2.26 6.85
C GLY A 238 -1.45 2.17 8.30
N ALA A 239 -1.50 0.96 8.87
CA ALA A 239 -1.66 0.81 10.31
C ALA A 239 -0.34 1.13 11.02
N VAL A 240 -0.43 1.87 12.10
CA VAL A 240 0.72 2.20 12.96
C VAL A 240 0.42 1.71 14.37
N SER A 241 1.38 1.03 14.98
CA SER A 241 1.23 0.44 16.32
C SER A 241 2.20 1.11 17.29
N PRO A 242 1.88 2.31 17.78
CA PRO A 242 2.75 2.99 18.73
C PRO A 242 2.85 2.21 20.03
N GLN A 243 4.07 2.06 20.53
CA GLN A 243 4.31 1.37 21.81
C GLN A 243 3.64 2.14 22.95
N GLY A 244 2.92 1.42 23.80
CA GLY A 244 2.18 2.04 24.90
C GLY A 244 1.02 2.96 24.49
N GLY A 245 0.76 3.12 23.20
CA GLY A 245 -0.21 4.09 22.68
C GLY A 245 0.33 5.51 22.61
N ASP A 246 1.64 5.69 22.72
CA ASP A 246 2.30 7.00 22.65
C ASP A 246 2.48 7.44 21.20
N PHE A 247 1.68 8.41 20.77
CA PHE A 247 1.76 9.00 19.43
C PHE A 247 2.97 9.90 19.20
N SER A 248 3.82 10.12 20.21
CA SER A 248 5.07 10.89 20.07
C SER A 248 6.24 10.06 19.57
N GLU A 249 6.09 8.72 19.49
CA GLU A 249 7.15 7.83 19.00
C GLU A 249 7.53 8.12 17.53
N PRO A 250 8.79 7.83 17.12
CA PRO A 250 9.33 8.29 15.84
C PRO A 250 8.55 7.83 14.61
N VAL A 251 8.03 6.60 14.58
CA VAL A 251 7.30 6.08 13.42
C VAL A 251 5.99 6.82 13.23
N THR A 252 5.23 7.01 14.31
CA THR A 252 3.95 7.74 14.29
C THR A 252 4.16 9.20 13.93
N GLN A 253 5.14 9.87 14.54
CA GLN A 253 5.44 11.27 14.27
C GLN A 253 5.89 11.51 12.83
N ASN A 254 6.76 10.66 12.30
CA ASN A 254 7.17 10.77 10.90
C ASN A 254 6.01 10.43 9.94
N THR A 255 5.23 9.39 10.23
CA THR A 255 4.05 9.07 9.41
C THR A 255 3.08 10.26 9.34
N LYS A 256 2.81 10.91 10.46
CA LYS A 256 1.92 12.08 10.56
C LYS A 256 2.35 13.25 9.66
N ARG A 257 3.65 13.36 9.35
CA ARG A 257 4.16 14.41 8.44
C ARG A 257 3.81 14.15 6.97
N TYR A 258 3.64 12.88 6.58
CA TYR A 258 3.48 12.48 5.17
C TYR A 258 2.05 12.11 4.80
N VAL A 259 1.21 11.74 5.77
CA VAL A 259 -0.20 11.44 5.53
C VAL A 259 -1.06 12.67 5.78
N ARG A 260 -2.08 12.85 4.94
CA ARG A 260 -3.04 13.94 5.09
C ARG A 260 -4.21 13.58 5.99
N THR A 261 -4.46 12.29 6.17
CA THR A 261 -5.57 11.75 6.95
C THR A 261 -5.01 10.85 8.04
N PHE A 262 -5.44 11.07 9.27
CA PHE A 262 -4.92 10.39 10.46
C PHE A 262 -6.09 9.94 11.32
N TRP A 263 -6.39 8.64 11.29
CA TRP A 263 -7.50 8.04 12.04
C TRP A 263 -6.99 7.45 13.35
N GLY A 264 -6.74 8.30 14.34
CA GLY A 264 -6.26 7.87 15.65
C GLY A 264 -7.28 6.98 16.38
N LEU A 265 -6.88 5.78 16.77
CA LEU A 265 -7.73 4.87 17.54
C LEU A 265 -7.39 4.94 19.04
N ASP A 266 -8.41 4.94 19.86
CA ASP A 266 -8.33 5.06 21.31
C ASP A 266 -8.63 3.72 22.01
N ARG A 267 -7.82 3.40 23.02
CA ARG A 267 -7.95 2.18 23.79
C ARG A 267 -9.18 2.16 24.69
N ALA A 268 -9.52 3.31 25.29
CA ALA A 268 -10.66 3.38 26.20
C ALA A 268 -11.97 3.23 25.43
N LEU A 269 -12.07 3.82 24.25
CA LEU A 269 -13.22 3.63 23.35
C LEU A 269 -13.35 2.18 22.91
N ALA A 270 -12.23 1.51 22.58
CA ALA A 270 -12.24 0.09 22.22
C ALA A 270 -12.68 -0.80 23.37
N TYR A 271 -12.24 -0.54 24.60
CA TYR A 271 -12.70 -1.26 25.79
C TYR A 271 -14.18 -1.01 26.11
N ALA A 272 -14.66 0.18 25.84
CA ALA A 272 -16.08 0.52 25.93
C ALA A 272 -16.92 -0.10 24.78
N ARG A 273 -16.28 -0.90 23.89
CA ARG A 273 -16.90 -1.48 22.68
C ARG A 273 -17.52 -0.45 21.74
N HIS A 274 -16.95 0.74 21.72
CA HIS A 274 -17.31 1.79 20.79
C HIS A 274 -16.47 1.67 19.52
N PHE A 275 -17.06 1.19 18.43
CA PHE A 275 -16.36 0.96 17.16
C PHE A 275 -16.99 1.74 16.01
N PRO A 276 -16.16 2.30 15.11
CA PRO A 276 -14.69 2.40 15.21
C PRO A 276 -14.27 3.25 16.39
N SER A 277 -13.21 2.85 17.10
CA SER A 277 -12.69 3.55 18.30
C SER A 277 -11.87 4.81 17.95
N CYS A 278 -12.33 5.57 16.98
CA CYS A 278 -11.63 6.72 16.44
C CYS A 278 -11.78 7.96 17.33
N LEU A 279 -10.65 8.61 17.61
CA LEU A 279 -10.62 9.88 18.34
C LEU A 279 -10.94 11.05 17.41
N LEU A 280 -12.16 11.59 17.48
CA LEU A 280 -12.62 12.64 16.59
C LEU A 280 -11.93 13.99 16.85
N TYR A 281 -11.52 14.24 18.08
CA TYR A 281 -10.93 15.53 18.50
C TYR A 281 -9.41 15.59 18.38
N THR A 282 -8.73 14.46 18.24
CA THR A 282 -7.26 14.40 18.13
C THR A 282 -6.76 14.12 16.73
N SER A 283 -7.65 13.76 15.81
CA SER A 283 -7.29 13.61 14.40
C SER A 283 -7.06 15.00 13.81
N PRO A 284 -5.83 15.30 13.31
CA PRO A 284 -5.55 16.64 12.79
C PRO A 284 -6.42 16.92 11.59
N SER A 285 -7.19 18.00 11.66
CA SER A 285 -7.85 18.53 10.47
C SER A 285 -6.79 19.06 9.49
N PRO A 286 -7.00 18.95 8.18
CA PRO A 286 -6.15 19.60 7.19
C PRO A 286 -6.03 21.12 7.36
N ARG A 287 -6.91 21.72 8.17
CA ARG A 287 -6.91 23.16 8.47
C ARG A 287 -6.01 23.55 9.65
N ASP A 288 -5.54 22.57 10.42
CA ASP A 288 -4.72 22.81 11.61
C ASP A 288 -3.21 22.72 11.31
N ARG A 289 -2.84 22.79 10.03
CA ARG A 289 -1.46 22.78 9.54
C ARG A 289 -1.11 24.07 8.81
#